data_a26bdf69e8c41778689d77e141fb41a1
#
_entry.id   a26bdf69e8c41778689d77e141fb41a1
#
_cell.length_a   1.000
_cell.length_b   1.000
_cell.length_c   1.000
_cell.angle_alpha   90.00
_cell.angle_beta   90.00
_cell.angle_gamma   90.00
#
_symmetry.space_group_name_H-M   'P 1'
#
loop_
_entity.id
_entity.type
_entity.pdbx_description
1 polymer ?
#
loop_
_entity_poly.entity_id
_entity_poly.type
_entity_poly.pdbx_seq_one_letter_code
_entity_poly.pdbx_strand_id
1 'polypeptide(L)'
;MNIKDFKEQYDEYVQEDVDVADDYLNKIEKHFLAYLKNPTDKQSEIFRNLRDAFILALLTDLFKKWKRQSKATSTISYDMTKEQVKDIKTVRKDITSSVVKNLYKSKLNSYLADVTYVLQAIKTNSEQIISEIESNLEQSRKQVGLEIMQEYKKYGITYFTKTDGSRMDISNYVKMKTSDVVISTFRNAFFAEMLAKGVELVQVKRLPTTAIECDNCRPYDEKVLSLQEKEGYESIATAKMNGLFHNNCWHYTIPFVDEPTEEQRTIKHSEDNKKTYARNIKKGIKKSLID
;
A
#
# COMPACT_ATOMS: atom_id res chain seq x y z
N MET A 1 -13.62 9.10 -13.19
CA MET A 1 -13.39 7.84 -12.44
C MET A 1 -13.91 8.01 -11.02
N ASN A 2 -14.61 7.03 -10.49
CA ASN A 2 -15.13 7.04 -9.12
C ASN A 2 -14.47 5.94 -8.28
N ILE A 3 -14.81 5.83 -7.00
CA ILE A 3 -14.19 4.86 -6.07
C ILE A 3 -14.47 3.39 -6.46
N LYS A 4 -15.57 3.12 -7.19
CA LYS A 4 -15.86 1.78 -7.70
C LYS A 4 -14.93 1.41 -8.85
N ASP A 5 -14.72 2.33 -9.78
CA ASP A 5 -13.78 2.14 -10.90
C ASP A 5 -12.36 1.90 -10.37
N PHE A 6 -11.97 2.62 -9.30
CA PHE A 6 -10.69 2.38 -8.63
C PHE A 6 -10.62 0.98 -8.03
N LYS A 7 -11.72 0.48 -7.43
CA LYS A 7 -11.73 -0.88 -6.87
C LYS A 7 -11.54 -1.95 -7.93
N GLU A 8 -12.20 -1.84 -9.08
CA GLU A 8 -12.06 -2.78 -10.19
C GLU A 8 -10.59 -2.83 -10.67
N GLN A 9 -9.97 -1.69 -10.86
CA GLN A 9 -8.56 -1.61 -11.24
C GLN A 9 -7.61 -2.13 -10.16
N TYR A 10 -7.93 -1.92 -8.89
CA TYR A 10 -7.18 -2.50 -7.79
C TYR A 10 -7.25 -4.04 -7.81
N ASP A 11 -8.45 -4.61 -7.98
CA ASP A 11 -8.64 -6.06 -8.05
C ASP A 11 -7.82 -6.67 -9.22
N GLU A 12 -7.78 -5.99 -10.38
CA GLU A 12 -6.96 -6.35 -11.53
C GLU A 12 -5.45 -6.34 -11.18
N TYR A 13 -4.96 -5.27 -10.57
CA TYR A 13 -3.55 -5.17 -10.17
C TYR A 13 -3.13 -6.26 -9.18
N VAL A 14 -3.98 -6.54 -8.19
CA VAL A 14 -3.72 -7.58 -7.21
C VAL A 14 -3.67 -8.95 -7.88
N GLN A 15 -4.61 -9.24 -8.79
CA GLN A 15 -4.65 -10.51 -9.50
C GLN A 15 -3.44 -10.68 -10.42
N GLU A 16 -3.07 -9.66 -11.19
CA GLU A 16 -1.87 -9.69 -12.05
C GLU A 16 -0.59 -10.03 -11.28
N ASP A 17 -0.42 -9.53 -10.06
CA ASP A 17 0.78 -9.75 -9.28
C ASP A 17 0.77 -11.14 -8.60
N VAL A 18 -0.41 -11.62 -8.22
CA VAL A 18 -0.59 -13.01 -7.76
C VAL A 18 -0.26 -13.99 -8.87
N ASP A 19 -0.78 -13.79 -10.08
CA ASP A 19 -0.52 -14.66 -11.22
C ASP A 19 0.98 -14.74 -11.55
N VAL A 20 1.69 -13.61 -11.47
CA VAL A 20 3.14 -13.57 -11.64
C VAL A 20 3.85 -14.35 -10.54
N ALA A 21 3.45 -14.16 -9.27
CA ALA A 21 4.05 -14.88 -8.16
C ALA A 21 3.83 -16.40 -8.30
N ASP A 22 2.60 -16.82 -8.60
CA ASP A 22 2.25 -18.23 -8.79
C ASP A 22 3.03 -18.86 -9.93
N ASP A 23 3.23 -18.19 -11.06
CA ASP A 23 4.02 -18.70 -12.18
C ASP A 23 5.48 -19.00 -11.76
N TYR A 24 6.13 -18.08 -11.06
CA TYR A 24 7.50 -18.30 -10.59
C TYR A 24 7.60 -19.32 -9.48
N LEU A 25 6.69 -19.31 -8.51
CA LEU A 25 6.66 -20.26 -7.41
C LEU A 25 6.42 -21.69 -7.91
N ASN A 26 5.49 -21.87 -8.85
CA ASN A 26 5.23 -23.17 -9.49
C ASN A 26 6.44 -23.69 -10.27
N LYS A 27 7.21 -22.81 -10.94
CA LYS A 27 8.46 -23.18 -11.60
C LYS A 27 9.50 -23.67 -10.59
N ILE A 28 9.67 -22.99 -9.46
CA ILE A 28 10.58 -23.40 -8.39
C ILE A 28 10.15 -24.76 -7.85
N GLU A 29 8.88 -24.95 -7.53
CA GLU A 29 8.38 -26.23 -7.01
C GLU A 29 8.55 -27.38 -8.01
N LYS A 30 8.27 -27.15 -9.28
CA LYS A 30 8.48 -28.13 -10.34
C LYS A 30 9.93 -28.62 -10.40
N HIS A 31 10.90 -27.71 -10.31
CA HIS A 31 12.32 -28.07 -10.32
C HIS A 31 12.76 -28.74 -9.03
N PHE A 32 12.18 -28.35 -7.89
CA PHE A 32 12.44 -29.04 -6.63
C PHE A 32 11.91 -30.45 -6.63
N LEU A 33 10.71 -30.70 -7.13
CA LEU A 33 10.17 -32.06 -7.31
C LEU A 33 11.02 -32.92 -8.26
N ALA A 34 11.61 -32.29 -9.29
CA ALA A 34 12.54 -33.00 -10.18
C ALA A 34 13.83 -33.42 -9.44
N TYR A 35 14.36 -32.54 -8.57
CA TYR A 35 15.47 -32.87 -7.68
C TYR A 35 15.12 -34.04 -6.72
N LEU A 36 13.98 -33.97 -6.03
CA LEU A 36 13.55 -35.01 -5.09
C LEU A 36 13.42 -36.40 -5.73
N LYS A 37 13.07 -36.49 -7.01
CA LYS A 37 13.00 -37.73 -7.78
C LYS A 37 14.37 -38.33 -8.09
N ASN A 38 15.39 -37.51 -8.21
CA ASN A 38 16.76 -37.94 -8.53
C ASN A 38 17.79 -37.00 -7.82
N PRO A 39 17.94 -37.13 -6.49
CA PRO A 39 18.74 -36.26 -5.67
C PRO A 39 20.24 -36.56 -5.80
N THR A 40 20.89 -35.96 -6.78
CA THR A 40 22.34 -35.94 -6.97
C THR A 40 22.93 -34.58 -6.71
N ASP A 41 24.24 -34.49 -6.42
CA ASP A 41 24.91 -33.20 -6.19
C ASP A 41 24.76 -32.26 -7.39
N LYS A 42 24.82 -32.79 -8.61
CA LYS A 42 24.58 -32.04 -9.84
C LYS A 42 23.13 -31.48 -9.92
N GLN A 43 22.16 -32.30 -9.50
CA GLN A 43 20.75 -31.87 -9.52
C GLN A 43 20.47 -30.85 -8.41
N SER A 44 21.09 -30.96 -7.24
CA SER A 44 20.97 -29.96 -6.19
C SER A 44 21.54 -28.60 -6.61
N GLU A 45 22.70 -28.60 -7.29
CA GLU A 45 23.31 -27.39 -7.83
C GLU A 45 22.42 -26.74 -8.92
N ILE A 46 21.90 -27.55 -9.86
CA ILE A 46 20.97 -27.06 -10.89
C ILE A 46 19.74 -26.43 -10.25
N PHE A 47 19.15 -27.11 -9.26
CA PHE A 47 17.98 -26.59 -8.56
C PHE A 47 18.29 -25.26 -7.85
N ARG A 48 19.39 -25.18 -7.10
CA ARG A 48 19.80 -23.93 -6.40
C ARG A 48 19.93 -22.76 -7.37
N ASN A 49 20.58 -22.97 -8.51
CA ASN A 49 20.76 -21.93 -9.53
C ASN A 49 19.43 -21.49 -10.14
N LEU A 50 18.55 -22.41 -10.47
CA LEU A 50 17.21 -22.09 -11.02
C LEU A 50 16.32 -21.40 -9.99
N ARG A 51 16.30 -21.88 -8.75
CA ARG A 51 15.58 -21.26 -7.63
C ARG A 51 15.97 -19.78 -7.47
N ASP A 52 17.27 -19.54 -7.40
CA ASP A 52 17.79 -18.18 -7.17
C ASP A 52 17.52 -17.27 -8.36
N ALA A 53 17.60 -17.79 -9.59
CA ALA A 53 17.24 -17.05 -10.80
C ALA A 53 15.74 -16.71 -10.84
N PHE A 54 14.86 -17.65 -10.48
CA PHE A 54 13.41 -17.38 -10.45
C PHE A 54 13.02 -16.42 -9.33
N ILE A 55 13.63 -16.49 -8.15
CA ILE A 55 13.43 -15.53 -7.06
C ILE A 55 13.81 -14.11 -7.52
N LEU A 56 14.98 -13.96 -8.17
CA LEU A 56 15.43 -12.67 -8.68
C LEU A 56 14.51 -12.13 -9.78
N ALA A 57 14.05 -12.99 -10.68
CA ALA A 57 13.12 -12.62 -11.75
C ALA A 57 11.78 -12.16 -11.17
N LEU A 58 11.21 -12.90 -10.22
CA LEU A 58 9.99 -12.54 -9.51
C LEU A 58 10.10 -11.16 -8.85
N LEU A 59 11.17 -10.92 -8.07
CA LEU A 59 11.41 -9.60 -7.44
C LEU A 59 11.50 -8.47 -8.47
N THR A 60 12.17 -8.72 -9.59
CA THR A 60 12.34 -7.74 -10.66
C THR A 60 10.98 -7.38 -11.30
N ASP A 61 10.16 -8.38 -11.56
CA ASP A 61 8.87 -8.18 -12.21
C ASP A 61 7.84 -7.53 -11.27
N LEU A 62 7.80 -7.95 -10.00
CA LEU A 62 6.99 -7.28 -8.98
C LEU A 62 7.38 -5.82 -8.82
N PHE A 63 8.68 -5.51 -8.77
CA PHE A 63 9.14 -4.13 -8.65
C PHE A 63 8.71 -3.26 -9.83
N LYS A 64 8.85 -3.77 -11.07
CA LYS A 64 8.41 -3.06 -12.27
C LYS A 64 6.89 -2.82 -12.26
N LYS A 65 6.11 -3.85 -11.91
CA LYS A 65 4.64 -3.77 -11.82
C LYS A 65 4.21 -2.78 -10.76
N TRP A 66 4.70 -2.89 -9.54
CA TRP A 66 4.38 -1.98 -8.44
C TRP A 66 4.72 -0.52 -8.75
N LYS A 67 5.84 -0.28 -9.44
CA LYS A 67 6.21 1.07 -9.89
C LYS A 67 5.19 1.63 -10.91
N ARG A 68 4.74 0.81 -11.85
CA ARG A 68 3.71 1.18 -12.85
C ARG A 68 2.37 1.43 -12.18
N GLN A 69 1.90 0.48 -11.39
CA GLN A 69 0.63 0.52 -10.68
C GLN A 69 0.53 1.72 -9.74
N SER A 70 1.58 2.00 -8.98
CA SER A 70 1.60 3.15 -8.07
C SER A 70 1.58 4.48 -8.82
N LYS A 71 2.23 4.58 -9.99
CA LYS A 71 2.13 5.78 -10.83
C LYS A 71 0.69 5.99 -11.32
N ALA A 72 0.06 4.93 -11.82
CA ALA A 72 -1.34 4.98 -12.29
C ALA A 72 -2.29 5.32 -11.12
N THR A 73 -2.15 4.66 -9.99
CA THR A 73 -2.94 4.89 -8.77
C THR A 73 -2.82 6.33 -8.27
N SER A 74 -1.62 6.90 -8.29
CA SER A 74 -1.42 8.30 -7.90
C SER A 74 -2.16 9.27 -8.84
N THR A 75 -2.18 8.98 -10.14
CA THR A 75 -2.93 9.78 -11.12
C THR A 75 -4.42 9.69 -10.87
N ILE A 76 -4.94 8.49 -10.65
CA ILE A 76 -6.36 8.27 -10.33
C ILE A 76 -6.76 9.03 -9.06
N SER A 77 -5.97 8.92 -8.02
CA SER A 77 -6.20 9.62 -6.75
C SER A 77 -6.21 11.15 -6.96
N TYR A 78 -5.27 11.67 -7.74
CA TYR A 78 -5.21 13.08 -8.08
C TYR A 78 -6.48 13.55 -8.81
N ASP A 79 -6.91 12.84 -9.85
CA ASP A 79 -8.08 13.22 -10.65
C ASP A 79 -9.37 13.17 -9.81
N MET A 80 -9.52 12.15 -8.98
CA MET A 80 -10.66 12.04 -8.06
C MET A 80 -10.68 13.18 -7.04
N THR A 81 -9.52 13.51 -6.47
CA THR A 81 -9.39 14.58 -5.48
C THR A 81 -9.67 15.93 -6.11
N LYS A 82 -9.15 16.18 -7.32
CA LYS A 82 -9.37 17.42 -8.06
C LYS A 82 -10.85 17.70 -8.27
N GLU A 83 -11.64 16.68 -8.59
CA GLU A 83 -13.08 16.85 -8.74
C GLU A 83 -13.78 17.16 -7.42
N GLN A 84 -13.37 16.51 -6.31
CA GLN A 84 -13.96 16.75 -4.99
C GLN A 84 -13.65 18.13 -4.41
N VAL A 85 -12.55 18.75 -4.85
CA VAL A 85 -12.10 20.06 -4.33
C VAL A 85 -12.03 21.15 -5.41
N LYS A 86 -12.74 20.98 -6.51
CA LYS A 86 -12.70 21.93 -7.64
C LYS A 86 -13.06 23.36 -7.25
N ASP A 87 -13.96 23.51 -6.29
CA ASP A 87 -14.44 24.80 -5.81
C ASP A 87 -13.54 25.41 -4.72
N ILE A 88 -12.53 24.68 -4.25
CA ILE A 88 -11.59 25.16 -3.23
C ILE A 88 -10.41 25.84 -3.92
N LYS A 89 -10.17 27.12 -3.60
CA LYS A 89 -9.02 27.85 -4.14
C LYS A 89 -7.71 27.22 -3.65
N THR A 90 -6.79 26.97 -4.59
CA THR A 90 -5.47 26.41 -4.28
C THR A 90 -4.66 27.35 -3.41
N VAL A 91 -4.23 26.87 -2.24
CA VAL A 91 -3.44 27.65 -1.27
C VAL A 91 -1.93 27.50 -1.54
N ARG A 92 -1.49 26.34 -2.00
CA ARG A 92 -0.07 26.07 -2.30
C ARG A 92 0.09 25.17 -3.54
N LYS A 93 0.89 25.61 -4.49
CA LYS A 93 1.17 24.88 -5.74
C LYS A 93 2.32 23.85 -5.62
N ASP A 94 3.18 23.96 -4.61
CA ASP A 94 4.53 23.38 -4.64
C ASP A 94 4.66 22.03 -3.93
N ILE A 95 3.64 21.58 -3.22
CA ILE A 95 3.73 20.39 -2.34
C ILE A 95 3.49 19.08 -3.09
N THR A 96 2.73 19.09 -4.17
CA THR A 96 2.08 17.89 -4.71
C THR A 96 2.98 16.88 -5.39
N SER A 97 3.95 17.29 -6.21
CA SER A 97 4.64 16.29 -7.03
C SER A 97 5.90 15.69 -6.38
N SER A 98 6.66 16.46 -5.63
CA SER A 98 7.90 15.99 -5.01
C SER A 98 7.66 15.18 -3.73
N VAL A 99 6.70 15.59 -2.90
CA VAL A 99 6.35 14.90 -1.64
C VAL A 99 5.72 13.55 -1.93
N VAL A 100 4.76 13.48 -2.85
CA VAL A 100 4.15 12.21 -3.28
C VAL A 100 5.21 11.28 -3.87
N LYS A 101 6.12 11.81 -4.70
CA LYS A 101 7.18 11.02 -5.36
C LYS A 101 8.20 10.44 -4.37
N ASN A 102 8.52 11.17 -3.30
CA ASN A 102 9.48 10.72 -2.29
C ASN A 102 8.86 9.73 -1.30
N LEU A 103 7.64 9.98 -0.82
CA LEU A 103 6.88 9.05 0.02
C LEU A 103 6.67 7.71 -0.68
N TYR A 104 6.40 7.75 -1.97
CA TYR A 104 6.20 6.62 -2.83
C TYR A 104 7.46 5.75 -2.96
N LYS A 105 8.64 6.36 -3.25
CA LYS A 105 9.88 5.62 -3.41
C LYS A 105 10.31 4.89 -2.13
N SER A 106 10.22 5.55 -0.97
CA SER A 106 10.65 4.96 0.29
C SER A 106 9.79 3.76 0.67
N LYS A 107 8.46 3.86 0.50
CA LYS A 107 7.53 2.75 0.77
C LYS A 107 7.71 1.58 -0.19
N LEU A 108 7.88 1.84 -1.49
CA LEU A 108 8.09 0.78 -2.46
C LEU A 108 9.34 -0.05 -2.15
N ASN A 109 10.43 0.61 -1.76
CA ASN A 109 11.65 -0.08 -1.34
C ASN A 109 11.44 -0.92 -0.06
N SER A 110 10.66 -0.41 0.91
CA SER A 110 10.31 -1.17 2.12
C SER A 110 9.49 -2.42 1.77
N TYR A 111 8.47 -2.29 0.94
CA TYR A 111 7.66 -3.44 0.52
C TYR A 111 8.47 -4.48 -0.26
N LEU A 112 9.40 -4.02 -1.11
CA LEU A 112 10.29 -4.93 -1.83
C LEU A 112 11.22 -5.66 -0.86
N ALA A 113 11.76 -4.98 0.16
CA ALA A 113 12.58 -5.60 1.19
C ALA A 113 11.79 -6.66 1.98
N ASP A 114 10.54 -6.38 2.34
CA ASP A 114 9.67 -7.34 3.03
C ASP A 114 9.42 -8.60 2.19
N VAL A 115 9.11 -8.45 0.89
CA VAL A 115 8.92 -9.60 -0.01
C VAL A 115 10.23 -10.35 -0.22
N THR A 116 11.36 -9.64 -0.34
CA THR A 116 12.69 -10.27 -0.43
C THR A 116 12.97 -11.14 0.80
N TYR A 117 12.67 -10.63 1.99
CA TYR A 117 12.82 -11.37 3.24
C TYR A 117 11.97 -12.66 3.23
N VAL A 118 10.70 -12.57 2.84
CA VAL A 118 9.80 -13.73 2.78
C VAL A 118 10.26 -14.75 1.73
N LEU A 119 10.77 -14.30 0.59
CA LEU A 119 11.31 -15.20 -0.43
C LEU A 119 12.59 -15.95 0.01
N GLN A 120 13.32 -15.45 1.03
CA GLN A 120 14.42 -16.22 1.63
C GLN A 120 13.93 -17.51 2.31
N ALA A 121 12.65 -17.58 2.72
CA ALA A 121 12.08 -18.82 3.27
C ALA A 121 12.15 -19.98 2.28
N ILE A 122 11.99 -19.73 0.97
CA ILE A 122 12.14 -20.77 -0.07
C ILE A 122 13.55 -21.37 -0.04
N LYS A 123 14.56 -20.50 0.11
CA LYS A 123 15.95 -20.94 0.22
C LYS A 123 16.14 -21.77 1.48
N THR A 124 15.70 -21.27 2.62
CA THR A 124 15.81 -21.94 3.90
C THR A 124 15.11 -23.30 3.88
N ASN A 125 13.86 -23.36 3.44
CA ASN A 125 13.08 -24.58 3.39
C ASN A 125 13.72 -25.63 2.47
N SER A 126 14.16 -25.21 1.27
CA SER A 126 14.79 -26.13 0.32
C SER A 126 16.17 -26.59 0.75
N GLU A 127 17.02 -25.72 1.31
CA GLU A 127 18.35 -26.10 1.81
C GLU A 127 18.27 -27.06 3.01
N GLN A 128 17.29 -26.88 3.89
CA GLN A 128 17.06 -27.82 4.99
C GLN A 128 16.80 -29.24 4.45
N ILE A 129 15.93 -29.38 3.47
CA ILE A 129 15.60 -30.66 2.85
C ILE A 129 16.79 -31.23 2.07
N ILE A 130 17.49 -30.39 1.31
CA ILE A 130 18.70 -30.82 0.56
C ILE A 130 19.75 -31.36 1.53
N SER A 131 20.01 -30.62 2.63
CA SER A 131 20.99 -31.05 3.65
C SER A 131 20.58 -32.36 4.32
N GLU A 132 19.30 -32.59 4.58
CA GLU A 132 18.79 -33.83 5.13
C GLU A 132 19.06 -35.03 4.19
N ILE A 133 18.79 -34.84 2.88
CA ILE A 133 19.07 -35.86 1.86
C ILE A 133 20.57 -36.14 1.72
N GLU A 134 21.38 -35.05 1.68
CA GLU A 134 22.83 -35.14 1.48
C GLU A 134 23.55 -35.78 2.68
N SER A 135 23.05 -35.53 3.90
CA SER A 135 23.65 -36.05 5.15
C SER A 135 23.19 -37.43 5.57
N ASN A 136 22.14 -37.99 4.93
CA ASN A 136 21.65 -39.31 5.29
C ASN A 136 22.63 -40.41 4.82
N LEU A 137 23.18 -41.16 5.78
CA LEU A 137 24.14 -42.24 5.54
C LEU A 137 23.51 -43.63 5.58
N GLU A 138 22.30 -43.78 6.10
CA GLU A 138 21.63 -45.05 6.32
C GLU A 138 20.81 -45.52 5.11
N GLN A 139 20.27 -44.58 4.37
CA GLN A 139 19.43 -44.83 3.20
C GLN A 139 20.04 -44.22 1.94
N SER A 140 19.66 -44.75 0.78
CA SER A 140 20.03 -44.08 -0.47
C SER A 140 19.33 -42.72 -0.58
N ARG A 141 20.04 -41.72 -1.08
CA ARG A 141 19.47 -40.38 -1.30
C ARG A 141 18.15 -40.42 -2.09
N LYS A 142 18.03 -41.38 -3.00
CA LYS A 142 16.80 -41.58 -3.78
C LYS A 142 15.63 -42.01 -2.90
N GLN A 143 15.86 -42.92 -1.94
CA GLN A 143 14.83 -43.39 -1.02
C GLN A 143 14.35 -42.25 -0.12
N VAL A 144 15.29 -41.54 0.49
CA VAL A 144 15.00 -40.34 1.32
C VAL A 144 14.24 -39.30 0.52
N GLY A 145 14.66 -39.02 -0.73
CA GLY A 145 13.96 -38.05 -1.61
C GLY A 145 12.52 -38.46 -1.92
N LEU A 146 12.24 -39.75 -2.07
CA LEU A 146 10.87 -40.24 -2.30
C LEU A 146 9.99 -40.15 -1.05
N GLU A 147 10.54 -40.41 0.14
CA GLU A 147 9.83 -40.27 1.42
C GLU A 147 9.48 -38.79 1.68
N ILE A 148 10.45 -37.90 1.55
CA ILE A 148 10.23 -36.44 1.66
C ILE A 148 9.23 -35.96 0.61
N MET A 149 9.24 -36.51 -0.61
CA MET A 149 8.28 -36.10 -1.64
C MET A 149 6.82 -36.42 -1.26
N GLN A 150 6.56 -37.43 -0.43
CA GLN A 150 5.23 -37.74 0.07
C GLN A 150 4.76 -36.70 1.10
N GLU A 151 5.67 -36.27 1.98
CA GLU A 151 5.38 -35.17 2.95
C GLU A 151 5.32 -33.84 2.26
N TYR A 152 6.19 -33.58 1.27
CA TYR A 152 6.23 -32.34 0.48
C TYR A 152 4.92 -32.04 -0.22
N LYS A 153 4.21 -33.03 -0.73
CA LYS A 153 2.88 -32.83 -1.35
C LYS A 153 1.88 -32.14 -0.44
N LYS A 154 2.13 -32.13 0.86
CA LYS A 154 1.25 -31.50 1.84
C LYS A 154 1.52 -30.00 2.03
N TYR A 155 2.78 -29.57 1.89
CA TYR A 155 3.17 -28.19 2.31
C TYR A 155 4.01 -27.42 1.26
N GLY A 156 4.69 -28.09 0.31
CA GLY A 156 5.61 -27.44 -0.63
C GLY A 156 6.83 -26.82 0.05
N ILE A 157 7.52 -25.93 -0.65
CA ILE A 157 8.60 -25.07 -0.12
C ILE A 157 8.26 -23.57 -0.21
N THR A 158 7.13 -23.22 -0.81
CA THR A 158 6.72 -21.85 -1.13
C THR A 158 5.89 -21.20 -0.02
N TYR A 159 6.20 -21.53 1.22
CA TYR A 159 5.61 -20.93 2.42
C TYR A 159 6.68 -20.30 3.32
N PHE A 160 6.23 -19.40 4.19
CA PHE A 160 7.04 -18.94 5.34
C PHE A 160 6.26 -19.10 6.65
N THR A 161 6.99 -19.22 7.75
CA THR A 161 6.40 -19.31 9.08
C THR A 161 6.32 -17.92 9.68
N LYS A 162 5.11 -17.50 10.09
CA LYS A 162 4.87 -16.25 10.78
C LYS A 162 5.36 -16.30 12.24
N THR A 163 5.41 -15.16 12.90
CA THR A 163 5.82 -15.04 14.31
C THR A 163 4.93 -15.82 15.28
N ASP A 164 3.68 -16.06 14.93
CA ASP A 164 2.73 -16.89 15.70
C ASP A 164 2.88 -18.40 15.43
N GLY A 165 3.87 -18.81 14.64
CA GLY A 165 4.13 -20.20 14.25
C GLY A 165 3.23 -20.70 13.11
N SER A 166 2.24 -19.94 12.66
CA SER A 166 1.41 -20.34 11.53
C SER A 166 2.15 -20.20 10.21
N ARG A 167 1.80 -21.03 9.22
CA ARG A 167 2.37 -20.97 7.87
C ARG A 167 1.51 -20.10 6.97
N MET A 168 2.14 -19.30 6.13
CA MET A 168 1.50 -18.54 5.08
C MET A 168 2.15 -18.85 3.74
N ASP A 169 1.33 -19.09 2.74
CA ASP A 169 1.79 -19.21 1.36
C ASP A 169 2.35 -17.87 0.86
N ILE A 170 3.44 -17.91 0.10
CA ILE A 170 4.14 -16.72 -0.39
C ILE A 170 3.29 -15.94 -1.38
N SER A 171 2.48 -16.61 -2.20
CA SER A 171 1.55 -15.96 -3.12
C SER A 171 0.52 -15.11 -2.36
N ASN A 172 -0.04 -15.63 -1.26
CA ASN A 172 -0.93 -14.86 -0.40
C ASN A 172 -0.23 -13.67 0.25
N TYR A 173 1.06 -13.78 0.56
CA TYR A 173 1.84 -12.65 1.07
C TYR A 173 2.05 -11.58 -0.01
N VAL A 174 2.37 -11.97 -1.25
CA VAL A 174 2.47 -11.05 -2.39
C VAL A 174 1.15 -10.33 -2.61
N LYS A 175 0.02 -11.06 -2.59
CA LYS A 175 -1.33 -10.48 -2.66
C LYS A 175 -1.55 -9.39 -1.61
N MET A 176 -1.21 -9.68 -0.37
CA MET A 176 -1.35 -8.72 0.74
C MET A 176 -0.47 -7.49 0.52
N LYS A 177 0.78 -7.67 0.08
CA LYS A 177 1.71 -6.55 -0.16
C LYS A 177 1.32 -5.71 -1.37
N THR A 178 0.86 -6.29 -2.46
CA THR A 178 0.32 -5.54 -3.60
C THR A 178 -0.87 -4.69 -3.18
N SER A 179 -1.78 -5.26 -2.40
CA SER A 179 -2.91 -4.54 -1.81
C SER A 179 -2.46 -3.29 -1.05
N ASP A 180 -1.46 -3.45 -0.17
CA ASP A 180 -0.91 -2.34 0.59
C ASP A 180 -0.24 -1.27 -0.29
N VAL A 181 0.54 -1.68 -1.29
CA VAL A 181 1.17 -0.76 -2.24
C VAL A 181 0.13 0.12 -2.90
N VAL A 182 -0.90 -0.48 -3.48
CA VAL A 182 -1.93 0.24 -4.25
C VAL A 182 -2.75 1.15 -3.35
N ILE A 183 -3.33 0.62 -2.26
CA ILE A 183 -4.20 1.39 -1.37
C ILE A 183 -3.43 2.49 -0.64
N SER A 184 -2.22 2.20 -0.13
CA SER A 184 -1.43 3.23 0.56
C SER A 184 -0.99 4.35 -0.37
N THR A 185 -0.69 4.01 -1.63
CA THR A 185 -0.36 5.02 -2.66
C THR A 185 -1.55 5.92 -2.94
N PHE A 186 -2.73 5.34 -3.13
CA PHE A 186 -3.97 6.10 -3.33
C PHE A 186 -4.23 7.09 -2.20
N ARG A 187 -4.21 6.61 -0.94
CA ARG A 187 -4.46 7.46 0.24
C ARG A 187 -3.43 8.56 0.40
N ASN A 188 -2.15 8.24 0.20
CA ASN A 188 -1.09 9.24 0.36
C ASN A 188 -1.15 10.33 -0.72
N ALA A 189 -1.48 9.97 -1.96
CA ALA A 189 -1.68 10.92 -3.04
C ALA A 189 -2.90 11.82 -2.74
N PHE A 190 -4.00 11.24 -2.25
CA PHE A 190 -5.17 11.97 -1.81
C PHE A 190 -4.84 12.99 -0.70
N PHE A 191 -4.17 12.56 0.37
CA PHE A 191 -3.82 13.46 1.48
C PHE A 191 -2.89 14.59 1.06
N ALA A 192 -1.91 14.30 0.20
CA ALA A 192 -1.02 15.32 -0.33
C ALA A 192 -1.77 16.39 -1.14
N GLU A 193 -2.74 15.98 -1.97
CA GLU A 193 -3.56 16.92 -2.74
C GLU A 193 -4.49 17.73 -1.84
N MET A 194 -5.10 17.10 -0.82
CA MET A 194 -5.92 17.80 0.17
C MET A 194 -5.11 18.92 0.85
N LEU A 195 -3.92 18.60 1.35
CA LEU A 195 -3.05 19.57 2.01
C LEU A 195 -2.61 20.69 1.06
N ALA A 196 -2.32 20.37 -0.21
CA ALA A 196 -1.99 21.36 -1.23
C ALA A 196 -3.15 22.35 -1.51
N LYS A 197 -4.39 21.87 -1.36
CA LYS A 197 -5.60 22.68 -1.46
C LYS A 197 -5.97 23.42 -0.17
N GLY A 198 -5.22 23.20 0.92
CA GLY A 198 -5.51 23.79 2.23
C GLY A 198 -6.68 23.12 2.96
N VAL A 199 -7.07 21.92 2.53
CA VAL A 199 -8.05 21.11 3.25
C VAL A 199 -7.32 20.32 4.33
N GLU A 200 -7.63 20.60 5.58
CA GLU A 200 -6.98 20.02 6.75
C GLU A 200 -7.80 18.87 7.37
N LEU A 201 -9.10 18.81 7.08
CA LEU A 201 -10.01 17.84 7.64
C LEU A 201 -10.52 16.87 6.57
N VAL A 202 -10.63 15.61 6.95
CA VAL A 202 -11.18 14.56 6.09
C VAL A 202 -12.15 13.69 6.89
N GLN A 203 -13.21 13.24 6.27
CA GLN A 203 -14.15 12.29 6.85
C GLN A 203 -13.82 10.89 6.36
N VAL A 204 -13.75 9.94 7.28
CA VAL A 204 -13.55 8.52 6.96
C VAL A 204 -14.86 7.93 6.44
N LYS A 205 -14.78 7.20 5.35
CA LYS A 205 -15.90 6.50 4.73
C LYS A 205 -15.56 5.04 4.50
N ARG A 206 -16.55 4.21 4.59
CA ARG A 206 -16.47 2.78 4.27
C ARG A 206 -16.92 2.53 2.83
N LEU A 207 -16.22 1.62 2.12
CA LEU A 207 -16.66 1.21 0.80
C LEU A 207 -17.92 0.34 0.92
N PRO A 208 -19.05 0.69 0.25
CA PRO A 208 -20.34 0.01 0.44
C PRO A 208 -20.33 -1.48 0.07
N THR A 209 -19.36 -1.92 -0.72
CA THR A 209 -19.28 -3.30 -1.24
C THR A 209 -18.56 -4.28 -0.32
N THR A 210 -18.02 -3.81 0.82
CA THR A 210 -17.29 -4.68 1.75
C THR A 210 -18.22 -5.19 2.82
N ALA A 211 -18.57 -6.48 2.74
CA ALA A 211 -19.42 -7.17 3.72
C ALA A 211 -18.72 -7.42 5.07
N ILE A 212 -17.38 -7.31 5.11
CA ILE A 212 -16.62 -7.64 6.31
C ILE A 212 -16.48 -6.39 7.17
N GLU A 213 -17.14 -6.41 8.32
CA GLU A 213 -16.91 -5.44 9.38
C GLU A 213 -15.57 -5.70 10.02
N CYS A 214 -14.76 -4.65 10.09
CA CYS A 214 -13.47 -4.70 10.78
C CYS A 214 -13.58 -3.95 12.11
N ASP A 215 -13.41 -4.66 13.21
CA ASP A 215 -13.53 -4.08 14.55
C ASP A 215 -12.53 -2.95 14.80
N ASN A 216 -11.35 -3.01 14.18
CA ASN A 216 -10.32 -1.97 14.29
C ASN A 216 -10.71 -0.67 13.58
N CYS A 217 -11.41 -0.75 12.46
CA CYS A 217 -11.76 0.41 11.65
C CYS A 217 -13.16 0.96 11.94
N ARG A 218 -14.08 0.13 12.45
CA ARG A 218 -15.47 0.52 12.75
C ARG A 218 -15.60 1.78 13.63
N PRO A 219 -14.75 2.00 14.65
CA PRO A 219 -14.81 3.23 15.45
C PRO A 219 -14.51 4.52 14.66
N TYR A 220 -13.98 4.38 13.46
CA TYR A 220 -13.61 5.48 12.57
C TYR A 220 -14.60 5.75 11.44
N ASP A 221 -15.62 4.90 11.27
CA ASP A 221 -16.67 5.12 10.27
C ASP A 221 -17.34 6.48 10.52
N GLU A 222 -17.45 7.28 9.46
CA GLU A 222 -17.99 8.65 9.47
C GLU A 222 -17.21 9.67 10.34
N LYS A 223 -16.15 9.26 11.02
CA LYS A 223 -15.37 10.14 11.89
C LYS A 223 -14.57 11.16 11.06
N VAL A 224 -14.56 12.39 11.54
CA VAL A 224 -13.73 13.47 10.98
C VAL A 224 -12.37 13.46 11.65
N LEU A 225 -11.32 13.45 10.84
CA LEU A 225 -9.93 13.39 11.27
C LEU A 225 -9.15 14.55 10.66
N SER A 226 -8.10 15.01 11.35
CA SER A 226 -7.19 16.00 10.82
C SER A 226 -6.02 15.38 10.07
N LEU A 227 -5.63 15.95 8.94
CA LEU A 227 -4.44 15.57 8.17
C LEU A 227 -3.15 16.08 8.82
N GLN A 228 -3.26 17.16 9.56
CA GLN A 228 -2.25 17.75 10.43
C GLN A 228 -2.84 17.86 11.84
N GLU A 229 -2.02 18.21 12.82
CA GLU A 229 -2.52 18.45 14.17
C GLU A 229 -3.45 19.68 14.16
N LYS A 230 -4.73 19.45 14.41
CA LYS A 230 -5.75 20.49 14.55
C LYS A 230 -6.53 20.27 15.84
N GLU A 231 -6.63 21.29 16.65
CA GLU A 231 -7.34 21.25 17.93
C GLU A 231 -8.80 20.78 17.73
N GLY A 232 -9.25 19.91 18.61
CA GLY A 232 -10.60 19.31 18.56
C GLY A 232 -10.77 18.10 17.63
N TYR A 233 -9.74 17.73 16.86
CA TYR A 233 -9.79 16.58 15.94
C TYR A 233 -8.62 15.62 16.16
N GLU A 234 -8.92 14.33 16.19
CA GLU A 234 -7.88 13.29 16.17
C GLU A 234 -7.12 13.34 14.84
N SER A 235 -5.80 13.19 14.90
CA SER A 235 -4.99 13.17 13.69
C SER A 235 -5.07 11.82 12.95
N ILE A 236 -4.94 11.85 11.63
CA ILE A 236 -4.80 10.63 10.81
C ILE A 236 -3.64 9.76 11.28
N ALA A 237 -2.55 10.37 11.76
CA ALA A 237 -1.40 9.63 12.27
C ALA A 237 -1.77 8.82 13.53
N THR A 238 -2.45 9.44 14.48
CA THR A 238 -2.96 8.77 15.70
C THR A 238 -3.96 7.67 15.35
N ALA A 239 -4.92 7.96 14.48
CA ALA A 239 -5.90 6.97 14.04
C ALA A 239 -5.25 5.74 13.36
N LYS A 240 -4.18 5.93 12.58
CA LYS A 240 -3.39 4.83 12.01
C LYS A 240 -2.68 4.00 13.08
N MET A 241 -2.11 4.62 14.09
CA MET A 241 -1.50 3.89 15.21
C MET A 241 -2.53 3.06 15.96
N ASN A 242 -3.76 3.52 16.03
CA ASN A 242 -4.89 2.83 16.67
C ASN A 242 -5.60 1.84 15.74
N GLY A 243 -5.04 1.52 14.58
CA GLY A 243 -5.49 0.45 13.69
C GLY A 243 -6.31 0.87 12.48
N LEU A 244 -6.58 2.17 12.28
CA LEU A 244 -7.20 2.63 11.04
C LEU A 244 -6.23 2.43 9.86
N PHE A 245 -6.75 2.02 8.71
CA PHE A 245 -5.99 1.77 7.49
C PHE A 245 -4.95 0.63 7.63
N HIS A 246 -5.29 -0.40 8.41
CA HIS A 246 -4.53 -1.65 8.45
C HIS A 246 -4.48 -2.35 7.08
N ASN A 247 -3.72 -3.42 6.97
CA ASN A 247 -3.65 -4.24 5.76
C ASN A 247 -5.05 -4.72 5.33
N ASN A 248 -5.35 -4.64 4.04
CA ASN A 248 -6.67 -4.95 3.46
C ASN A 248 -7.84 -4.07 3.95
N CYS A 249 -7.55 -2.90 4.50
CA CYS A 249 -8.56 -1.95 4.91
C CYS A 249 -9.15 -1.17 3.73
N TRP A 250 -10.46 -1.26 3.53
CA TRP A 250 -11.21 -0.58 2.46
C TRP A 250 -11.82 0.76 2.87
N HIS A 251 -11.43 1.31 4.02
CA HIS A 251 -11.81 2.67 4.37
C HIS A 251 -11.06 3.65 3.47
N TYR A 252 -11.78 4.67 3.00
CA TYR A 252 -11.24 5.80 2.27
C TYR A 252 -11.66 7.09 2.96
N THR A 253 -11.23 8.21 2.46
CA THR A 253 -11.57 9.52 3.02
C THR A 253 -12.12 10.43 1.93
N ILE A 254 -12.98 11.34 2.36
CA ILE A 254 -13.45 12.46 1.56
C ILE A 254 -13.06 13.77 2.24
N PRO A 255 -12.94 14.87 1.50
CA PRO A 255 -12.73 16.19 2.10
C PRO A 255 -13.85 16.50 3.09
N PHE A 256 -13.51 17.04 4.24
CA PHE A 256 -14.47 17.61 5.17
C PHE A 256 -14.18 19.11 5.30
N VAL A 257 -15.16 19.90 4.95
CA VAL A 257 -15.10 21.36 5.12
C VAL A 257 -15.98 21.68 6.31
N ASP A 258 -15.34 22.12 7.39
CA ASP A 258 -16.04 22.63 8.55
C ASP A 258 -16.87 23.85 8.09
N GLU A 259 -18.17 23.75 8.10
CA GLU A 259 -18.98 24.94 7.86
C GLU A 259 -18.72 25.91 9.00
N PRO A 260 -18.27 27.14 8.70
CA PRO A 260 -17.98 28.11 9.76
C PRO A 260 -19.25 28.29 10.59
N THR A 261 -19.14 28.19 11.90
CA THR A 261 -20.23 28.49 12.83
C THR A 261 -20.74 29.92 12.54
N GLU A 262 -21.98 30.20 12.91
CA GLU A 262 -22.57 31.52 12.70
C GLU A 262 -21.71 32.64 13.31
N GLU A 263 -21.06 32.34 14.44
CA GLU A 263 -20.12 33.21 15.12
C GLU A 263 -18.83 33.46 14.29
N GLN A 264 -18.27 32.43 13.67
CA GLN A 264 -17.10 32.54 12.78
C GLN A 264 -17.45 33.26 11.47
N ARG A 265 -18.66 33.09 10.94
CA ARG A 265 -19.17 33.85 9.79
C ARG A 265 -19.28 35.34 10.13
N THR A 266 -19.75 35.65 11.33
CA THR A 266 -19.89 37.00 11.82
C THR A 266 -18.54 37.72 12.03
N ILE A 267 -17.54 36.99 12.59
CA ILE A 267 -16.17 37.48 12.77
C ILE A 267 -15.51 37.75 11.41
N LYS A 268 -15.62 36.84 10.47
CA LYS A 268 -15.06 36.97 9.11
C LYS A 268 -15.71 38.14 8.36
N HIS A 269 -17.02 38.31 8.48
CA HIS A 269 -17.75 39.41 7.87
C HIS A 269 -17.34 40.79 8.48
N SER A 270 -17.09 40.79 9.81
CA SER A 270 -16.57 41.97 10.51
C SER A 270 -15.14 42.33 10.06
N GLU A 271 -14.25 41.35 9.87
CA GLU A 271 -12.88 41.58 9.38
C GLU A 271 -12.84 42.06 7.92
N ASP A 272 -13.69 41.51 7.06
CA ASP A 272 -13.79 41.92 5.66
C ASP A 272 -14.40 43.31 5.53
N ASN A 273 -15.35 43.68 6.39
CA ASN A 273 -15.89 45.02 6.50
C ASN A 273 -14.82 46.04 6.98
N LYS A 274 -13.99 45.66 7.96
CA LYS A 274 -12.86 46.50 8.42
C LYS A 274 -11.83 46.71 7.32
N LYS A 275 -11.49 45.67 6.54
CA LYS A 275 -10.56 45.74 5.39
C LYS A 275 -11.15 46.65 4.27
N THR A 276 -12.42 46.51 4.00
CA THR A 276 -13.14 47.30 3.00
C THR A 276 -13.22 48.76 3.43
N TYR A 277 -13.53 49.02 4.70
CA TYR A 277 -13.55 50.37 5.28
C TYR A 277 -12.15 51.02 5.23
N ALA A 278 -11.10 50.30 5.62
CA ALA A 278 -9.72 50.77 5.54
C ALA A 278 -9.28 51.08 4.09
N ARG A 279 -9.71 50.26 3.10
CA ARG A 279 -9.48 50.53 1.67
C ARG A 279 -10.20 51.80 1.19
N ASN A 280 -11.42 52.01 1.66
CA ASN A 280 -12.23 53.19 1.28
C ASN A 280 -11.68 54.48 1.89
N ILE A 281 -11.18 54.42 3.13
CA ILE A 281 -10.46 55.56 3.76
C ILE A 281 -9.20 55.89 2.96
N LYS A 282 -8.36 54.88 2.61
CA LYS A 282 -7.16 55.09 1.79
C LYS A 282 -7.48 55.69 0.40
N LYS A 283 -8.60 55.31 -0.21
CA LYS A 283 -9.07 55.90 -1.48
C LYS A 283 -9.58 57.31 -1.32
N GLY A 284 -10.31 57.58 -0.22
CA GLY A 284 -10.80 58.93 0.11
C GLY A 284 -9.67 59.94 0.37
N ILE A 285 -8.65 59.50 1.13
CA ILE A 285 -7.45 60.30 1.41
C ILE A 285 -6.67 60.61 0.12
N LYS A 286 -6.54 59.63 -0.81
CA LYS A 286 -5.92 59.88 -2.11
C LYS A 286 -6.71 60.87 -2.98
N LYS A 287 -8.04 60.90 -2.86
CA LYS A 287 -8.86 61.82 -3.64
C LYS A 287 -8.82 63.26 -3.09
N SER A 288 -8.70 63.42 -1.78
CA SER A 288 -8.57 64.73 -1.12
C SER A 288 -7.15 65.35 -1.17
N LEU A 289 -6.16 64.61 -1.67
CA LEU A 289 -4.79 65.10 -1.89
C LEU A 289 -4.51 65.47 -3.36
N ILE A 290 -5.49 65.28 -4.25
CA ILE A 290 -5.39 65.55 -5.69
C ILE A 290 -6.35 66.71 -6.12
N ASP A 291 -7.32 67.06 -5.30
CA ASP A 291 -8.15 68.25 -5.43
C ASP A 291 -7.55 69.38 -4.56
#